data_03a2a106d9d674a9a02ee3e5774e7719
#
_entry.id   03a2a106d9d674a9a02ee3e5774e7719
#
_cell.length_a   1.000
_cell.length_b   1.000
_cell.length_c   1.000
_cell.angle_alpha   90.00
_cell.angle_beta   90.00
_cell.angle_gamma   90.00
#
_symmetry.space_group_name_H-M   'P 1'
#
loop_
_entity.id
_entity.type
_entity.pdbx_description
1 polymer ?
#
loop_
_entity_poly.entity_id
_entity_poly.type
_entity_poly.pdbx_seq_one_letter_code
_entity_poly.pdbx_strand_id
1 'polypeptide(L)'
;MTDDINVVSSEPKDVFIRFYGKKWVKDNNESNERLTDIIINLLTSEHNLGPKVYGMFSEGIVGEYIDGHHMSPEDQLNPAIVKEFAQKLAKFHSLNVPIARDYDWLKTSFNRWYDGAHLKTPHMDQLLKEIEANNLLKYNLKEENEWLHKCMNAMKSPIVYSHNDIFTGNILVNNRINETNDNNVVLIDFEYSRHFYRGLDLGFFVNEFGRDSNFFIREDLPLADDQWIQTFLGHYLDESVKIRGKEFAERPENSMDVLLRETKFFTLVMEIYLIFPFYAINETPDCNDRREILRRADTYYGRYIKRRNEFEKLGITPLPRY
;
A
#
# COMPACT_ATOMS: atom_id res chain seq x y z
N MET A 1 19.20 46.43 18.82
CA MET A 1 17.74 46.33 18.96
C MET A 1 17.38 45.00 18.30
N THR A 2 17.17 43.99 19.12
CA THR A 2 16.64 42.74 18.67
C THR A 2 15.14 42.92 18.59
N ASP A 3 14.60 42.98 17.39
CA ASP A 3 13.14 42.96 17.19
C ASP A 3 12.63 41.64 17.75
N ASP A 4 11.92 41.72 18.88
CA ASP A 4 11.12 40.64 19.38
C ASP A 4 10.03 40.36 18.34
N ILE A 5 10.26 39.33 17.51
CA ILE A 5 9.22 38.79 16.63
C ILE A 5 8.16 38.23 17.56
N ASN A 6 7.03 38.92 17.68
CA ASN A 6 5.84 38.40 18.35
C ASN A 6 5.41 37.13 17.66
N VAL A 7 5.85 35.98 18.19
CA VAL A 7 5.39 34.65 17.75
C VAL A 7 3.88 34.59 17.99
N VAL A 8 3.10 34.64 16.91
CA VAL A 8 1.65 34.43 17.00
C VAL A 8 1.43 33.03 17.51
N SER A 9 0.61 32.85 18.54
CA SER A 9 0.39 31.56 19.23
C SER A 9 -0.17 30.44 18.32
N SER A 10 -0.48 30.76 17.06
CA SER A 10 -0.96 29.83 16.04
C SER A 10 0.13 29.31 15.08
N GLU A 11 1.37 29.79 15.18
CA GLU A 11 2.46 29.30 14.33
C GLU A 11 2.94 27.93 14.81
N PRO A 12 3.13 26.95 13.89
CA PRO A 12 3.68 25.65 14.24
C PRO A 12 5.14 25.82 14.72
N LYS A 13 5.52 25.13 15.79
CA LYS A 13 6.90 25.13 16.30
C LYS A 13 7.83 24.33 15.39
N ASP A 14 7.33 23.24 14.86
CA ASP A 14 8.05 22.29 14.01
C ASP A 14 7.27 22.07 12.71
N VAL A 15 8.01 21.94 11.61
CA VAL A 15 7.47 21.65 10.29
C VAL A 15 8.34 20.59 9.61
N PHE A 16 7.77 19.80 8.72
CA PHE A 16 8.57 19.03 7.79
C PHE A 16 8.65 19.74 6.44
N ILE A 17 9.75 19.53 5.72
CA ILE A 17 9.93 20.02 4.36
C ILE A 17 10.25 18.80 3.48
N ARG A 18 9.38 18.53 2.49
CA ARG A 18 9.60 17.51 1.48
C ARG A 18 10.07 18.15 0.19
N PHE A 19 11.24 17.74 -0.29
CA PHE A 19 11.73 18.11 -1.61
C PHE A 19 11.35 17.04 -2.63
N TYR A 20 10.85 17.44 -3.78
CA TYR A 20 10.55 16.52 -4.88
C TYR A 20 11.86 16.00 -5.48
N GLY A 21 12.19 14.76 -5.19
CA GLY A 21 13.35 14.03 -5.72
C GLY A 21 13.02 13.23 -6.99
N LYS A 22 14.01 12.45 -7.44
CA LYS A 22 13.79 11.41 -8.45
C LYS A 22 13.07 10.23 -7.78
N LYS A 23 11.97 9.77 -8.37
CA LYS A 23 11.28 8.56 -7.89
C LYS A 23 12.15 7.32 -8.04
N TRP A 24 11.99 6.37 -7.12
CA TRP A 24 12.63 5.05 -7.16
C TRP A 24 12.23 4.28 -8.42
N VAL A 25 10.99 4.40 -8.84
CA VAL A 25 10.46 3.83 -10.09
C VAL A 25 10.13 4.99 -11.02
N LYS A 26 10.91 5.16 -12.08
CA LYS A 26 10.66 6.17 -13.10
C LYS A 26 9.41 5.79 -13.90
N ASP A 27 8.39 6.61 -13.83
CA ASP A 27 7.30 6.61 -14.81
C ASP A 27 7.55 7.69 -15.86
N ASN A 28 7.15 7.46 -17.11
CA ASN A 28 7.47 8.35 -18.23
C ASN A 28 6.68 9.68 -18.22
N ASN A 29 5.91 9.98 -17.16
CA ASN A 29 5.04 11.15 -17.03
C ASN A 29 5.33 11.99 -15.77
N GLU A 30 6.60 12.30 -15.50
CA GLU A 30 7.04 12.99 -14.27
C GLU A 30 6.29 14.31 -13.97
N SER A 31 5.85 15.06 -14.99
CA SER A 31 5.15 16.35 -14.78
C SER A 31 3.72 16.18 -14.25
N ASN A 32 2.99 15.18 -14.75
CA ASN A 32 1.62 14.91 -14.31
C ASN A 32 1.58 14.27 -12.92
N GLU A 33 2.60 13.51 -12.58
CA GLU A 33 2.72 12.85 -11.28
C GLU A 33 2.97 13.84 -10.15
N ARG A 34 3.80 14.88 -10.37
CA ARG A 34 4.02 15.95 -9.36
C ARG A 34 2.74 16.70 -9.07
N LEU A 35 1.98 17.06 -10.11
CA LEU A 35 0.72 17.75 -9.93
C LEU A 35 -0.29 16.88 -9.16
N THR A 36 -0.33 15.60 -9.44
CA THR A 36 -1.16 14.63 -8.72
C THR A 36 -0.76 14.58 -7.25
N ASP A 37 0.54 14.44 -6.95
CA ASP A 37 1.05 14.41 -5.56
C ASP A 37 0.66 15.69 -4.80
N ILE A 38 0.79 16.87 -5.42
CA ILE A 38 0.36 18.14 -4.83
C ILE A 38 -1.14 18.14 -4.53
N ILE A 39 -1.98 17.78 -5.50
CA ILE A 39 -3.43 17.75 -5.34
C ILE A 39 -3.83 16.81 -4.19
N ILE A 40 -3.21 15.63 -4.11
CA ILE A 40 -3.53 14.67 -3.07
C ILE A 40 -3.10 15.14 -1.68
N ASN A 41 -1.90 15.68 -1.55
CA ASN A 41 -1.45 16.23 -0.27
C ASN A 41 -2.39 17.36 0.22
N LEU A 42 -2.89 18.23 -0.66
CA LEU A 42 -3.87 19.23 -0.30
C LEU A 42 -5.21 18.61 0.12
N LEU A 43 -5.75 17.69 -0.65
CA LEU A 43 -7.03 17.04 -0.35
C LEU A 43 -6.97 16.24 0.97
N THR A 44 -5.90 15.50 1.19
CA THR A 44 -5.73 14.74 2.44
C THR A 44 -5.54 15.65 3.65
N SER A 45 -4.85 16.77 3.48
CA SER A 45 -4.73 17.82 4.49
C SER A 45 -6.09 18.43 4.86
N GLU A 46 -6.91 18.80 3.87
CA GLU A 46 -8.26 19.35 4.10
C GLU A 46 -9.21 18.38 4.80
N HIS A 47 -9.06 17.08 4.53
CA HIS A 47 -9.92 16.04 5.10
C HIS A 47 -9.35 15.41 6.39
N ASN A 48 -8.25 15.93 6.94
CA ASN A 48 -7.55 15.38 8.12
C ASN A 48 -7.17 13.89 7.95
N LEU A 49 -6.77 13.49 6.74
CA LEU A 49 -6.29 12.14 6.43
C LEU A 49 -4.77 12.05 6.43
N GLY A 50 -4.11 13.12 6.03
CA GLY A 50 -2.67 13.29 6.02
C GLY A 50 -2.21 14.51 6.81
N PRO A 51 -0.89 14.81 6.86
CA PRO A 51 -0.37 16.01 7.50
C PRO A 51 -0.94 17.27 6.88
N LYS A 52 -1.11 18.31 7.67
CA LYS A 52 -1.54 19.62 7.15
C LYS A 52 -0.47 20.20 6.21
N VAL A 53 -0.89 20.75 5.09
CA VAL A 53 -0.02 21.46 4.17
C VAL A 53 -0.04 22.93 4.55
N TYR A 54 1.10 23.47 4.98
CA TYR A 54 1.25 24.89 5.35
C TYR A 54 1.71 25.75 4.18
N GLY A 55 2.45 25.18 3.23
CA GLY A 55 2.93 25.92 2.07
C GLY A 55 3.46 25.00 0.98
N MET A 56 3.55 25.54 -0.23
CA MET A 56 4.08 24.89 -1.40
C MET A 56 5.06 25.79 -2.12
N PHE A 57 6.08 25.18 -2.71
CA PHE A 57 7.06 25.87 -3.55
C PHE A 57 7.43 24.99 -4.75
N SER A 58 8.19 25.50 -5.70
CA SER A 58 8.46 24.80 -6.98
C SER A 58 9.08 23.40 -6.79
N GLU A 59 9.90 23.23 -5.77
CA GLU A 59 10.67 22.02 -5.51
C GLU A 59 10.12 21.17 -4.37
N GLY A 60 8.99 21.55 -3.72
CA GLY A 60 8.51 20.80 -2.56
C GLY A 60 7.30 21.36 -1.84
N ILE A 61 7.04 20.80 -0.66
CA ILE A 61 5.98 21.22 0.26
C ILE A 61 6.53 21.42 1.67
N VAL A 62 5.89 22.33 2.41
CA VAL A 62 6.06 22.51 3.86
C VAL A 62 4.78 22.02 4.53
N GLY A 63 4.90 21.13 5.48
CA GLY A 63 3.75 20.54 6.16
C GLY A 63 3.93 20.37 7.65
N GLU A 64 2.87 19.89 8.29
CA GLU A 64 2.79 19.60 9.71
C GLU A 64 3.77 18.50 10.10
N TYR A 65 4.67 18.79 11.03
CA TYR A 65 5.48 17.76 11.67
C TYR A 65 4.60 16.94 12.61
N ILE A 66 4.56 15.61 12.38
CA ILE A 66 3.82 14.68 13.23
C ILE A 66 4.79 14.09 14.25
N ASP A 67 4.59 14.39 15.53
CA ASP A 67 5.30 13.76 16.66
C ASP A 67 4.73 12.34 16.85
N GLY A 68 5.19 11.39 16.03
CA GLY A 68 4.67 10.04 15.95
C GLY A 68 5.73 9.04 15.54
N HIS A 69 5.32 7.79 15.45
CA HIS A 69 6.12 6.67 14.96
C HIS A 69 5.35 5.95 13.85
N HIS A 70 6.06 5.17 13.04
CA HIS A 70 5.44 4.28 12.06
C HIS A 70 4.64 3.20 12.78
N MET A 71 3.47 2.83 12.24
CA MET A 71 2.60 1.83 12.87
C MET A 71 3.37 0.56 13.21
N SER A 72 3.37 0.19 14.48
CA SER A 72 4.04 -0.98 15.03
C SER A 72 3.11 -2.20 15.08
N PRO A 73 3.65 -3.43 15.30
CA PRO A 73 2.81 -4.60 15.58
C PRO A 73 1.88 -4.41 16.80
N GLU A 74 2.31 -3.67 17.82
CA GLU A 74 1.52 -3.36 19.00
C GLU A 74 0.34 -2.44 18.66
N ASP A 75 0.54 -1.46 17.78
CA ASP A 75 -0.54 -0.59 17.29
C ASP A 75 -1.60 -1.36 16.52
N GLN A 76 -1.19 -2.37 15.74
CA GLN A 76 -2.10 -3.25 15.01
C GLN A 76 -2.97 -4.12 15.95
N LEU A 77 -2.56 -4.30 17.20
CA LEU A 77 -3.34 -4.97 18.23
C LEU A 77 -4.17 -3.99 19.07
N ASN A 78 -3.99 -2.69 18.91
CA ASN A 78 -4.77 -1.66 19.61
C ASN A 78 -6.11 -1.41 18.88
N PRO A 79 -7.26 -1.78 19.48
CA PRO A 79 -8.56 -1.64 18.79
C PRO A 79 -8.90 -0.20 18.41
N ALA A 80 -8.45 0.79 19.18
CA ALA A 80 -8.72 2.20 18.90
C ALA A 80 -7.94 2.67 17.66
N ILE A 81 -6.67 2.28 17.53
CA ILE A 81 -5.82 2.60 16.39
C ILE A 81 -6.33 1.91 15.12
N VAL A 82 -6.63 0.60 15.20
CA VAL A 82 -7.18 -0.16 14.05
C VAL A 82 -8.51 0.43 13.58
N LYS A 83 -9.40 0.80 14.52
CA LYS A 83 -10.68 1.45 14.21
C LYS A 83 -10.46 2.78 13.50
N GLU A 84 -9.61 3.65 14.05
CA GLU A 84 -9.33 4.96 13.46
C GLU A 84 -8.70 4.84 12.07
N PHE A 85 -7.74 3.92 11.90
CA PHE A 85 -7.16 3.63 10.60
C PHE A 85 -8.23 3.17 9.58
N ALA A 86 -9.09 2.22 9.95
CA ALA A 86 -10.17 1.73 9.10
C ALA A 86 -11.13 2.85 8.67
N GLN A 87 -11.47 3.75 9.60
CA GLN A 87 -12.31 4.91 9.33
C GLN A 87 -11.63 5.91 8.38
N LYS A 88 -10.34 6.20 8.59
CA LYS A 88 -9.56 7.07 7.70
C LYS A 88 -9.41 6.46 6.30
N LEU A 89 -9.19 5.17 6.21
CA LEU A 89 -9.14 4.47 4.92
C LEU A 89 -10.48 4.54 4.18
N ALA A 90 -11.61 4.37 4.88
CA ALA A 90 -12.94 4.53 4.28
C ALA A 90 -13.19 5.97 3.77
N LYS A 91 -12.77 6.97 4.52
CA LYS A 91 -12.81 8.39 4.09
C LYS A 91 -11.90 8.62 2.87
N PHE A 92 -10.68 8.09 2.88
CA PHE A 92 -9.75 8.19 1.76
C PHE A 92 -10.34 7.56 0.48
N HIS A 93 -10.90 6.36 0.57
CA HIS A 93 -11.57 5.68 -0.53
C HIS A 93 -12.85 6.41 -1.02
N SER A 94 -13.36 7.35 -0.27
CA SER A 94 -14.53 8.16 -0.66
C SER A 94 -14.17 9.47 -1.34
N LEU A 95 -12.89 9.84 -1.38
CA LEU A 95 -12.43 11.08 -2.01
C LEU A 95 -12.78 11.10 -3.50
N ASN A 96 -13.32 12.23 -3.95
CA ASN A 96 -13.55 12.48 -5.36
C ASN A 96 -12.38 13.26 -5.95
N VAL A 97 -11.39 12.55 -6.44
CA VAL A 97 -10.14 13.14 -6.94
C VAL A 97 -10.21 13.32 -8.45
N PRO A 98 -9.96 14.52 -8.98
CA PRO A 98 -10.07 14.83 -10.40
C PRO A 98 -8.80 14.44 -11.18
N ILE A 99 -8.43 13.16 -11.13
CA ILE A 99 -7.29 12.59 -11.88
C ILE A 99 -7.74 11.50 -12.85
N ALA A 100 -6.90 11.22 -13.83
CA ALA A 100 -7.16 10.16 -14.80
C ALA A 100 -7.35 8.79 -14.11
N ARG A 101 -8.28 7.99 -14.65
CA ARG A 101 -8.56 6.63 -14.17
C ARG A 101 -7.81 5.64 -15.05
N ASP A 102 -6.67 5.17 -14.55
CA ASP A 102 -5.90 4.10 -15.18
C ASP A 102 -5.97 2.84 -14.29
N TYR A 103 -6.75 1.87 -14.73
CA TYR A 103 -6.94 0.61 -13.99
C TYR A 103 -5.92 -0.47 -14.34
N ASP A 104 -5.13 -0.27 -15.40
CA ASP A 104 -4.13 -1.22 -15.87
C ASP A 104 -2.70 -0.88 -15.39
N TRP A 105 -2.56 0.19 -14.60
CA TRP A 105 -1.25 0.69 -14.17
C TRP A 105 -0.39 -0.40 -13.50
N LEU A 106 -0.99 -1.23 -12.65
CA LEU A 106 -0.28 -2.29 -11.92
C LEU A 106 0.27 -3.34 -12.89
N LYS A 107 -0.56 -3.79 -13.85
CA LYS A 107 -0.14 -4.72 -14.90
C LYS A 107 0.98 -4.13 -15.77
N THR A 108 0.82 -2.88 -16.17
CA THR A 108 1.82 -2.17 -16.98
C THR A 108 3.13 -2.01 -16.23
N SER A 109 3.08 -1.65 -14.95
CA SER A 109 4.26 -1.53 -14.09
C SER A 109 4.98 -2.87 -13.92
N PHE A 110 4.26 -3.95 -13.65
CA PHE A 110 4.85 -5.28 -13.53
C PHE A 110 5.55 -5.74 -14.81
N ASN A 111 4.90 -5.59 -15.96
CA ASN A 111 5.51 -5.96 -17.23
C ASN A 111 6.78 -5.16 -17.48
N ARG A 112 6.78 -3.85 -17.21
CA ARG A 112 7.96 -2.99 -17.34
C ARG A 112 9.09 -3.41 -16.40
N TRP A 113 8.80 -3.72 -15.14
CA TRP A 113 9.79 -4.18 -14.17
C TRP A 113 10.38 -5.52 -14.58
N TYR A 114 9.53 -6.46 -15.01
CA TYR A 114 9.97 -7.77 -15.49
C TYR A 114 10.90 -7.63 -16.71
N ASP A 115 10.44 -6.96 -17.75
CA ASP A 115 11.20 -6.74 -18.98
C ASP A 115 12.50 -5.94 -18.69
N GLY A 116 12.42 -4.92 -17.83
CA GLY A 116 13.56 -4.13 -17.37
C GLY A 116 14.60 -4.95 -16.60
N ALA A 117 14.18 -5.90 -15.78
CA ALA A 117 15.07 -6.80 -15.06
C ALA A 117 15.88 -7.69 -16.02
N HIS A 118 15.22 -8.26 -17.05
CA HIS A 118 15.87 -9.06 -18.08
C HIS A 118 16.81 -8.24 -18.96
N LEU A 119 16.47 -7.00 -19.28
CA LEU A 119 17.36 -6.09 -20.02
C LEU A 119 18.62 -5.74 -19.24
N LYS A 120 18.48 -5.50 -17.92
CA LYS A 120 19.61 -5.15 -17.03
C LYS A 120 20.46 -6.36 -16.63
N THR A 121 19.91 -7.56 -16.66
CA THR A 121 20.57 -8.80 -16.32
C THR A 121 20.49 -9.78 -17.48
N PRO A 122 21.30 -9.58 -18.54
CA PRO A 122 21.45 -10.59 -19.59
C PRO A 122 21.82 -11.92 -18.95
N HIS A 123 21.23 -13.02 -19.40
CA HIS A 123 21.42 -14.35 -18.79
C HIS A 123 20.77 -14.53 -17.41
N MET A 124 19.64 -13.81 -17.14
CA MET A 124 18.88 -13.95 -15.88
C MET A 124 18.65 -15.42 -15.51
N ASP A 125 18.22 -16.26 -16.45
CA ASP A 125 17.96 -17.68 -16.22
C ASP A 125 19.21 -18.47 -15.79
N GLN A 126 20.37 -18.11 -16.31
CA GLN A 126 21.63 -18.71 -15.89
C GLN A 126 21.96 -18.28 -14.45
N LEU A 127 21.79 -17.00 -14.13
CA LEU A 127 22.01 -16.46 -12.78
C LEU A 127 21.07 -17.13 -11.77
N LEU A 128 19.77 -17.26 -12.11
CA LEU A 128 18.79 -17.95 -11.26
C LEU A 128 19.16 -19.42 -11.00
N LYS A 129 19.70 -20.13 -12.01
CA LYS A 129 20.21 -21.50 -11.84
C LYS A 129 21.43 -21.55 -10.93
N GLU A 130 22.39 -20.62 -11.11
CA GLU A 130 23.61 -20.55 -10.27
C GLU A 130 23.32 -20.30 -8.79
N ILE A 131 22.25 -19.55 -8.49
CA ILE A 131 21.84 -19.25 -7.11
C ILE A 131 20.74 -20.20 -6.57
N GLU A 132 20.35 -21.20 -7.35
CA GLU A 132 19.33 -22.19 -7.02
C GLU A 132 17.95 -21.56 -6.71
N ALA A 133 17.58 -20.52 -7.44
CA ALA A 133 16.27 -19.82 -7.30
C ALA A 133 15.15 -20.67 -7.93
N ASN A 134 14.79 -21.75 -7.26
CA ASN A 134 13.95 -22.83 -7.80
C ASN A 134 12.49 -22.40 -8.03
N ASN A 135 11.95 -21.48 -7.24
CA ASN A 135 10.58 -21.00 -7.42
C ASN A 135 10.48 -20.10 -8.65
N LEU A 136 11.41 -19.17 -8.82
CA LEU A 136 11.48 -18.27 -9.99
C LEU A 136 11.77 -19.03 -11.29
N LEU A 137 12.52 -20.14 -11.22
CA LEU A 137 12.77 -21.01 -12.36
C LEU A 137 11.57 -21.88 -12.73
N LYS A 138 10.83 -22.37 -11.72
CA LYS A 138 9.72 -23.32 -11.91
C LYS A 138 8.42 -22.63 -12.34
N TYR A 139 8.15 -21.46 -11.78
CA TYR A 139 6.89 -20.76 -12.00
C TYR A 139 7.17 -19.43 -12.72
N ASN A 140 6.56 -19.27 -13.90
CA ASN A 140 6.74 -18.06 -14.68
C ASN A 140 6.02 -16.87 -14.00
N LEU A 141 6.81 -15.91 -13.50
CA LEU A 141 6.32 -14.75 -12.77
C LEU A 141 5.38 -13.86 -13.63
N LYS A 142 5.63 -13.77 -14.95
CA LYS A 142 4.79 -13.00 -15.88
C LYS A 142 3.43 -13.66 -16.08
N GLU A 143 3.40 -14.98 -16.27
CA GLU A 143 2.14 -15.75 -16.38
C GLU A 143 1.33 -15.69 -15.09
N GLU A 144 2.00 -15.71 -13.95
CA GLU A 144 1.37 -15.56 -12.63
C GLU A 144 0.69 -14.20 -12.49
N ASN A 145 1.39 -13.13 -12.89
CA ASN A 145 0.83 -11.79 -12.91
C ASN A 145 -0.40 -11.70 -13.84
N GLU A 146 -0.34 -12.29 -15.03
CA GLU A 146 -1.48 -12.31 -15.96
C GLU A 146 -2.70 -13.05 -15.35
N TRP A 147 -2.47 -14.18 -14.67
CA TRP A 147 -3.52 -14.91 -13.96
C TRP A 147 -4.13 -14.07 -12.83
N LEU A 148 -3.30 -13.40 -12.01
CA LEU A 148 -3.79 -12.50 -10.95
C LEU A 148 -4.65 -11.38 -11.50
N HIS A 149 -4.27 -10.78 -12.64
CA HIS A 149 -5.08 -9.75 -13.27
C HIS A 149 -6.45 -10.26 -13.75
N LYS A 150 -6.51 -11.48 -14.31
CA LYS A 150 -7.78 -12.14 -14.63
C LYS A 150 -8.62 -12.36 -13.36
N CYS A 151 -7.99 -12.78 -12.26
CA CYS A 151 -8.65 -12.95 -10.97
C CYS A 151 -9.17 -11.62 -10.40
N MET A 152 -8.38 -10.54 -10.44
CA MET A 152 -8.83 -9.21 -9.99
C MET A 152 -10.07 -8.75 -10.74
N ASN A 153 -10.09 -8.91 -12.07
CA ASN A 153 -11.26 -8.58 -12.89
C ASN A 153 -12.48 -9.43 -12.52
N ALA A 154 -12.28 -10.75 -12.26
CA ALA A 154 -13.35 -11.66 -11.87
C ALA A 154 -13.86 -11.40 -10.44
N MET A 155 -13.02 -10.87 -9.55
CA MET A 155 -13.38 -10.51 -8.16
C MET A 155 -14.41 -9.37 -8.12
N LYS A 156 -14.42 -8.49 -9.12
CA LYS A 156 -15.32 -7.31 -9.21
C LYS A 156 -15.22 -6.38 -8.00
N SER A 157 -14.04 -6.26 -7.43
CA SER A 157 -13.77 -5.31 -6.35
C SER A 157 -14.12 -3.89 -6.81
N PRO A 158 -14.83 -3.08 -6.00
CA PRO A 158 -15.13 -1.69 -6.34
C PRO A 158 -13.87 -0.87 -6.59
N ILE A 159 -13.94 0.00 -7.61
CA ILE A 159 -12.88 0.99 -7.86
C ILE A 159 -13.11 2.19 -6.94
N VAL A 160 -12.07 2.55 -6.20
CA VAL A 160 -12.04 3.69 -5.30
C VAL A 160 -10.81 4.55 -5.60
N TYR A 161 -10.70 5.72 -4.97
CA TYR A 161 -9.41 6.38 -4.89
C TYR A 161 -8.60 5.64 -3.82
N SER A 162 -7.56 4.93 -4.22
CA SER A 162 -6.78 3.98 -3.41
C SER A 162 -5.38 4.54 -3.15
N HIS A 163 -4.83 4.28 -1.99
CA HIS A 163 -3.47 4.68 -1.63
C HIS A 163 -2.42 3.90 -2.40
N ASN A 164 -2.68 2.61 -2.58
CA ASN A 164 -1.86 1.63 -3.30
C ASN A 164 -0.48 1.33 -2.68
N ASP A 165 -0.19 1.91 -1.51
CA ASP A 165 1.06 1.68 -0.78
C ASP A 165 0.84 1.76 0.76
N ILE A 166 -0.19 1.08 1.24
CA ILE A 166 -0.59 1.04 2.68
C ILE A 166 0.22 0.00 3.45
N PHE A 167 1.55 0.16 3.50
CA PHE A 167 2.33 -0.60 4.47
C PHE A 167 2.53 0.21 5.77
N THR A 168 2.96 -0.47 6.84
CA THR A 168 3.09 0.14 8.18
C THR A 168 3.98 1.38 8.21
N GLY A 169 4.97 1.48 7.31
CA GLY A 169 5.82 2.66 7.17
C GLY A 169 5.12 3.91 6.60
N ASN A 170 3.94 3.76 5.99
CA ASN A 170 3.15 4.86 5.45
C ASN A 170 1.95 5.23 6.35
N ILE A 171 1.92 4.69 7.57
CA ILE A 171 0.93 4.98 8.59
C ILE A 171 1.65 5.48 9.83
N LEU A 172 1.47 6.75 10.19
CA LEU A 172 2.01 7.32 11.42
C LEU A 172 0.98 7.22 12.54
N VAL A 173 1.46 6.86 13.74
CA VAL A 173 0.70 6.87 14.98
C VAL A 173 1.29 7.91 15.91
N ASN A 174 0.47 8.84 16.38
CA ASN A 174 0.89 9.90 17.29
C ASN A 174 1.39 9.33 18.61
N ASN A 175 2.53 9.84 19.10
CA ASN A 175 3.11 9.42 20.40
C ASN A 175 2.22 9.78 21.59
N ARG A 176 1.34 10.77 21.41
CA ARG A 176 0.36 11.18 22.44
C ARG A 176 -1.03 10.79 21.95
N ILE A 177 -1.40 9.53 22.19
CA ILE A 177 -2.73 9.02 21.86
C ILE A 177 -3.75 9.80 22.68
N ASN A 178 -4.67 10.44 22.01
CA ASN A 178 -5.80 11.14 22.61
C ASN A 178 -7.09 10.36 22.31
N GLU A 179 -7.65 9.72 23.33
CA GLU A 179 -8.87 8.91 23.20
C GLU A 179 -10.10 9.74 22.75
N THR A 180 -10.03 11.05 22.90
CA THR A 180 -11.14 11.96 22.55
C THR A 180 -10.98 12.64 21.20
N ASN A 181 -9.85 12.42 20.49
CA ASN A 181 -9.55 13.11 19.25
C ASN A 181 -9.21 12.10 18.15
N ASP A 182 -9.96 12.08 17.04
CA ASP A 182 -9.80 11.22 15.86
C ASP A 182 -8.56 11.61 15.02
N ASN A 183 -7.43 11.86 15.64
CA ASN A 183 -6.20 12.28 14.97
C ASN A 183 -4.96 11.57 15.46
N ASN A 184 -5.11 10.32 15.94
CA ASN A 184 -3.99 9.51 16.38
C ASN A 184 -3.27 8.82 15.21
N VAL A 185 -3.97 8.61 14.09
CA VAL A 185 -3.45 7.95 12.89
C VAL A 185 -3.36 8.95 11.74
N VAL A 186 -2.24 9.00 11.05
CA VAL A 186 -2.00 9.91 9.91
C VAL A 186 -1.44 9.11 8.74
N LEU A 187 -2.07 9.22 7.56
CA LEU A 187 -1.58 8.59 6.33
C LEU A 187 -0.53 9.50 5.67
N ILE A 188 0.51 8.89 5.14
CA ILE A 188 1.60 9.62 4.45
C ILE A 188 2.01 8.91 3.16
N ASP A 189 2.76 9.59 2.32
CA ASP A 189 3.36 9.06 1.09
C ASP A 189 2.36 8.63 0.03
N PHE A 190 1.64 9.61 -0.51
CA PHE A 190 0.57 9.41 -1.48
C PHE A 190 1.04 9.29 -2.93
N GLU A 191 2.34 9.10 -3.19
CA GLU A 191 2.91 9.16 -4.55
C GLU A 191 2.40 8.04 -5.48
N TYR A 192 1.91 6.92 -4.94
CA TYR A 192 1.29 5.83 -5.69
C TYR A 192 -0.24 5.88 -5.70
N SER A 193 -0.85 6.90 -5.04
CA SER A 193 -2.30 7.01 -4.92
C SER A 193 -2.96 7.28 -6.27
N ARG A 194 -3.94 6.46 -6.60
CA ARG A 194 -4.72 6.55 -7.85
C ARG A 194 -6.01 5.74 -7.76
N HIS A 195 -6.88 5.87 -8.74
CA HIS A 195 -8.07 5.02 -8.81
C HIS A 195 -7.67 3.56 -9.05
N PHE A 196 -8.06 2.67 -8.14
CA PHE A 196 -7.81 1.24 -8.25
C PHE A 196 -8.80 0.41 -7.42
N TYR A 197 -8.65 -0.91 -7.44
CA TYR A 197 -9.48 -1.82 -6.66
C TYR A 197 -9.30 -1.56 -5.15
N ARG A 198 -10.42 -1.35 -4.46
CA ARG A 198 -10.49 -1.20 -2.99
C ARG A 198 -9.72 -2.32 -2.26
N GLY A 199 -9.84 -3.53 -2.78
CA GLY A 199 -9.20 -4.70 -2.19
C GLY A 199 -7.69 -4.58 -2.07
N LEU A 200 -7.02 -3.76 -2.90
CA LEU A 200 -5.57 -3.61 -2.83
C LEU A 200 -5.13 -3.03 -1.48
N ASP A 201 -5.71 -1.91 -1.05
CA ASP A 201 -5.37 -1.30 0.24
C ASP A 201 -5.80 -2.17 1.43
N LEU A 202 -7.00 -2.79 1.34
CA LEU A 202 -7.49 -3.69 2.38
C LEU A 202 -6.56 -4.91 2.52
N GLY A 203 -6.19 -5.53 1.39
CA GLY A 203 -5.28 -6.68 1.37
C GLY A 203 -3.87 -6.30 1.80
N PHE A 204 -3.39 -5.10 1.43
CA PHE A 204 -2.08 -4.61 1.84
C PHE A 204 -2.00 -4.52 3.36
N PHE A 205 -2.93 -3.82 3.99
CA PHE A 205 -2.93 -3.65 5.43
C PHE A 205 -3.00 -4.99 6.19
N VAL A 206 -3.85 -5.93 5.73
CA VAL A 206 -3.94 -7.27 6.33
C VAL A 206 -2.65 -8.07 6.14
N ASN A 207 -1.96 -7.89 5.00
CA ASN A 207 -0.67 -8.56 4.75
C ASN A 207 0.47 -7.99 5.62
N GLU A 208 0.32 -6.79 6.16
CA GLU A 208 1.29 -6.15 7.07
C GLU A 208 1.08 -6.54 8.54
N PHE A 209 0.06 -7.33 8.88
CA PHE A 209 -0.21 -7.71 10.27
C PHE A 209 0.99 -8.39 10.93
N GLY A 210 1.35 -7.88 12.12
CA GLY A 210 2.49 -8.36 12.90
C GLY A 210 3.87 -7.93 12.36
N ARG A 211 3.94 -7.10 11.30
CA ARG A 211 5.18 -6.60 10.70
C ARG A 211 5.54 -5.23 11.23
N ASP A 212 6.83 -5.00 11.38
CA ASP A 212 7.37 -3.66 11.55
C ASP A 212 7.47 -2.90 10.22
N SER A 213 7.90 -1.65 10.26
CA SER A 213 8.01 -0.78 9.10
C SER A 213 9.16 -1.10 8.14
N ASN A 214 9.87 -2.21 8.32
CA ASN A 214 10.99 -2.58 7.44
C ASN A 214 10.49 -3.25 6.15
N PHE A 215 10.32 -2.46 5.09
CA PHE A 215 9.85 -2.94 3.80
C PHE A 215 10.76 -4.01 3.14
N PHE A 216 12.08 -3.95 3.38
CA PHE A 216 13.06 -4.80 2.69
C PHE A 216 13.28 -6.16 3.34
N ILE A 217 12.90 -6.32 4.61
CA ILE A 217 13.03 -7.59 5.34
C ILE A 217 11.63 -8.08 5.68
N ARG A 218 11.18 -9.13 5.01
CA ARG A 218 9.84 -9.67 5.21
C ARG A 218 9.91 -11.04 5.83
N GLU A 219 9.56 -11.11 7.08
CA GLU A 219 9.42 -12.36 7.81
C GLU A 219 8.25 -13.20 7.27
N ASP A 220 8.33 -14.53 7.44
CA ASP A 220 7.24 -15.44 7.11
C ASP A 220 6.21 -15.46 8.24
N LEU A 221 5.38 -14.42 8.31
CA LEU A 221 4.32 -14.31 9.29
C LEU A 221 2.99 -14.83 8.71
N PRO A 222 2.16 -15.48 9.53
CA PRO A 222 0.80 -15.81 9.12
C PRO A 222 0.00 -14.53 8.89
N LEU A 223 -1.06 -14.63 8.09
CA LEU A 223 -2.07 -13.55 8.05
C LEU A 223 -2.77 -13.47 9.41
N ALA A 224 -3.31 -12.28 9.71
CA ALA A 224 -4.26 -12.12 10.80
C ALA A 224 -5.39 -13.16 10.69
N ASP A 225 -5.94 -13.57 11.82
CA ASP A 225 -7.10 -14.44 11.81
C ASP A 225 -8.37 -13.74 11.26
N ASP A 226 -9.35 -14.53 10.88
CA ASP A 226 -10.57 -14.01 10.26
C ASP A 226 -11.34 -13.09 11.18
N GLN A 227 -11.28 -13.27 12.50
CA GLN A 227 -11.98 -12.43 13.46
C GLN A 227 -11.37 -11.03 13.50
N TRP A 228 -10.03 -10.94 13.50
CA TRP A 228 -9.35 -9.64 13.45
C TRP A 228 -9.64 -8.93 12.12
N ILE A 229 -9.55 -9.66 10.98
CA ILE A 229 -9.84 -9.09 9.66
C ILE A 229 -11.29 -8.59 9.60
N GLN A 230 -12.27 -9.37 10.09
CA GLN A 230 -13.67 -8.98 10.12
C GLN A 230 -13.92 -7.76 11.02
N THR A 231 -13.20 -7.65 12.14
CA THR A 231 -13.28 -6.47 13.02
C THR A 231 -12.79 -5.21 12.30
N PHE A 232 -11.64 -5.29 11.64
CA PHE A 232 -11.11 -4.20 10.81
C PHE A 232 -12.08 -3.81 9.69
N LEU A 233 -12.56 -4.80 8.92
CA LEU A 233 -13.51 -4.59 7.83
C LEU A 233 -14.87 -4.05 8.32
N GLY A 234 -15.31 -4.45 9.52
CA GLY A 234 -16.50 -3.90 10.17
C GLY A 234 -16.39 -2.39 10.40
N HIS A 235 -15.27 -1.93 10.96
CA HIS A 235 -15.04 -0.50 11.15
C HIS A 235 -14.94 0.28 9.83
N TYR A 236 -14.33 -0.32 8.81
CA TYR A 236 -14.29 0.25 7.46
C TYR A 236 -15.69 0.36 6.85
N LEU A 237 -16.51 -0.67 6.97
CA LEU A 237 -17.87 -0.70 6.45
C LEU A 237 -18.78 0.30 7.19
N ASP A 238 -18.71 0.34 8.51
CA ASP A 238 -19.48 1.27 9.35
C ASP A 238 -19.23 2.73 8.94
N GLU A 239 -17.96 3.10 8.75
CA GLU A 239 -17.63 4.46 8.31
C GLU A 239 -18.05 4.71 6.86
N SER A 240 -17.90 3.71 5.97
CA SER A 240 -18.38 3.81 4.59
C SER A 240 -19.90 4.03 4.52
N VAL A 241 -20.67 3.39 5.41
CA VAL A 241 -22.12 3.60 5.53
C VAL A 241 -22.48 5.00 6.02
N LYS A 242 -21.72 5.55 6.97
CA LYS A 242 -21.92 6.94 7.41
C LYS A 242 -21.70 7.94 6.27
N ILE A 243 -20.70 7.69 5.42
CA ILE A 243 -20.36 8.58 4.31
C ILE A 243 -21.33 8.42 3.13
N ARG A 244 -21.72 7.19 2.78
CA ARG A 244 -22.42 6.87 1.54
C ARG A 244 -23.90 6.51 1.71
N GLY A 245 -24.38 6.42 2.96
CA GLY A 245 -25.73 6.02 3.30
C GLY A 245 -25.91 4.50 3.48
N LYS A 246 -27.04 4.12 4.07
CA LYS A 246 -27.35 2.72 4.44
C LYS A 246 -27.39 1.78 3.24
N GLU A 247 -27.84 2.27 2.08
CA GLU A 247 -27.87 1.50 0.83
C GLU A 247 -26.50 0.96 0.39
N PHE A 248 -25.42 1.55 0.90
CA PHE A 248 -24.07 1.07 0.63
C PHE A 248 -23.84 -0.33 1.21
N ALA A 249 -24.29 -0.60 2.43
CA ALA A 249 -24.16 -1.91 3.07
C ALA A 249 -25.07 -2.99 2.43
N GLU A 250 -26.16 -2.58 1.78
CA GLU A 250 -27.12 -3.50 1.14
C GLU A 250 -26.58 -4.07 -0.19
N ARG A 251 -25.53 -3.49 -0.73
CA ARG A 251 -24.91 -3.98 -1.98
C ARG A 251 -24.18 -5.29 -1.74
N PRO A 252 -24.36 -6.31 -2.60
CA PRO A 252 -23.75 -7.63 -2.42
C PRO A 252 -22.23 -7.58 -2.24
N GLU A 253 -21.54 -6.69 -2.97
CA GLU A 253 -20.09 -6.52 -2.87
C GLU A 253 -19.60 -5.97 -1.52
N ASN A 254 -20.49 -5.46 -0.68
CA ASN A 254 -20.20 -4.94 0.65
C ASN A 254 -20.65 -5.87 1.77
N SER A 255 -21.12 -7.08 1.47
CA SER A 255 -21.34 -8.09 2.51
C SER A 255 -20.00 -8.52 3.14
N MET A 256 -20.02 -8.85 4.43
CA MET A 256 -18.79 -9.22 5.15
C MET A 256 -18.06 -10.39 4.51
N ASP A 257 -18.79 -11.40 4.04
CA ASP A 257 -18.18 -12.58 3.39
C ASP A 257 -17.44 -12.22 2.08
N VAL A 258 -18.05 -11.31 1.28
CA VAL A 258 -17.40 -10.84 0.05
C VAL A 258 -16.20 -9.97 0.36
N LEU A 259 -16.31 -9.05 1.33
CA LEU A 259 -15.21 -8.22 1.79
C LEU A 259 -14.03 -9.04 2.33
N LEU A 260 -14.32 -10.03 3.17
CA LEU A 260 -13.28 -10.92 3.73
C LEU A 260 -12.57 -11.70 2.62
N ARG A 261 -13.33 -12.29 1.69
CA ARG A 261 -12.77 -13.01 0.55
C ARG A 261 -11.97 -12.10 -0.36
N GLU A 262 -12.47 -10.92 -0.68
CA GLU A 262 -11.79 -9.89 -1.45
C GLU A 262 -10.45 -9.52 -0.80
N THR A 263 -10.47 -9.15 0.47
CA THR A 263 -9.29 -8.74 1.24
C THR A 263 -8.23 -9.83 1.25
N LYS A 264 -8.60 -11.07 1.55
CA LYS A 264 -7.68 -12.21 1.51
C LYS A 264 -7.09 -12.41 0.11
N PHE A 265 -7.90 -12.37 -0.94
CA PHE A 265 -7.39 -12.51 -2.30
C PHE A 265 -6.35 -11.43 -2.63
N PHE A 266 -6.62 -10.18 -2.26
CA PHE A 266 -5.69 -9.09 -2.54
C PHE A 266 -4.39 -9.14 -1.74
N THR A 267 -4.28 -9.95 -0.67
CA THR A 267 -2.98 -10.23 -0.05
C THR A 267 -2.03 -10.95 -1.02
N LEU A 268 -2.55 -11.81 -1.91
CA LEU A 268 -1.75 -12.43 -2.96
C LEU A 268 -1.26 -11.42 -3.99
N VAL A 269 -2.12 -10.46 -4.36
CA VAL A 269 -1.73 -9.37 -5.28
C VAL A 269 -0.60 -8.56 -4.66
N MET A 270 -0.67 -8.29 -3.35
CA MET A 270 0.37 -7.57 -2.64
C MET A 270 1.69 -8.34 -2.55
N GLU A 271 1.65 -9.63 -2.31
CA GLU A 271 2.88 -10.44 -2.29
C GLU A 271 3.60 -10.42 -3.63
N ILE A 272 2.89 -10.54 -4.74
CA ILE A 272 3.50 -10.37 -6.07
C ILE A 272 4.02 -8.94 -6.27
N TYR A 273 3.25 -7.93 -5.88
CA TYR A 273 3.67 -6.53 -5.94
C TYR A 273 5.02 -6.30 -5.22
N LEU A 274 5.22 -6.95 -4.08
CA LEU A 274 6.46 -6.86 -3.31
C LEU A 274 7.63 -7.64 -3.93
N ILE A 275 7.36 -8.74 -4.64
CA ILE A 275 8.40 -9.57 -5.28
C ILE A 275 9.01 -8.84 -6.50
N PHE A 276 8.20 -8.13 -7.30
CA PHE A 276 8.64 -7.51 -8.53
C PHE A 276 9.77 -6.46 -8.34
N PRO A 277 9.71 -5.54 -7.35
CA PRO A 277 10.84 -4.66 -7.07
C PRO A 277 12.13 -5.43 -6.80
N PHE A 278 12.11 -6.45 -5.93
CA PHE A 278 13.28 -7.29 -5.66
C PHE A 278 13.79 -7.99 -6.92
N TYR A 279 12.88 -8.40 -7.80
CA TYR A 279 13.25 -8.98 -9.09
C TYR A 279 13.89 -7.96 -10.04
N ALA A 280 13.52 -6.69 -9.97
CA ALA A 280 13.91 -5.63 -10.90
C ALA A 280 15.11 -4.79 -10.45
N ILE A 281 15.37 -4.66 -9.13
CA ILE A 281 16.45 -3.81 -8.59
C ILE A 281 17.75 -4.58 -8.43
N ASN A 282 18.87 -3.84 -8.42
CA ASN A 282 20.20 -4.41 -8.27
C ASN A 282 20.78 -4.22 -6.85
N GLU A 283 20.19 -3.31 -6.07
CA GLU A 283 20.61 -2.94 -4.73
C GLU A 283 19.41 -2.55 -3.88
N THR A 284 19.50 -2.79 -2.58
CA THR A 284 18.58 -2.32 -1.57
C THR A 284 19.35 -1.54 -0.51
N PRO A 285 18.71 -0.73 0.37
CA PRO A 285 19.42 0.00 1.42
C PRO A 285 20.29 -0.89 2.32
N ASP A 286 19.93 -2.15 2.47
CA ASP A 286 20.63 -3.13 3.32
C ASP A 286 21.48 -4.14 2.55
N CYS A 287 21.44 -4.16 1.21
CA CYS A 287 22.14 -5.16 0.41
C CYS A 287 22.49 -4.66 -1.00
N ASN A 288 23.78 -4.75 -1.36
CA ASN A 288 24.32 -4.42 -2.70
C ASN A 288 24.60 -5.68 -3.54
N ASP A 289 24.30 -6.86 -3.05
CA ASP A 289 24.50 -8.12 -3.78
C ASP A 289 23.23 -8.54 -4.52
N ARG A 290 23.23 -8.39 -5.84
CA ARG A 290 22.14 -8.80 -6.73
C ARG A 290 21.75 -10.28 -6.55
N ARG A 291 22.70 -11.17 -6.27
CA ARG A 291 22.46 -12.59 -6.05
C ARG A 291 21.63 -12.82 -4.79
N GLU A 292 21.97 -12.10 -3.72
CA GLU A 292 21.23 -12.17 -2.46
C GLU A 292 19.82 -11.59 -2.60
N ILE A 293 19.66 -10.47 -3.30
CA ILE A 293 18.35 -9.87 -3.57
C ILE A 293 17.45 -10.84 -4.35
N LEU A 294 17.99 -11.54 -5.36
CA LEU A 294 17.23 -12.55 -6.10
C LEU A 294 16.88 -13.78 -5.27
N ARG A 295 17.74 -14.23 -4.32
CA ARG A 295 17.40 -15.29 -3.38
C ARG A 295 16.24 -14.88 -2.47
N ARG A 296 16.21 -13.62 -2.02
CA ARG A 296 15.06 -13.08 -1.27
C ARG A 296 13.79 -13.09 -2.12
N ALA A 297 13.86 -12.61 -3.36
CA ALA A 297 12.74 -12.68 -4.31
C ALA A 297 12.21 -14.10 -4.49
N ASP A 298 13.10 -15.09 -4.65
CA ASP A 298 12.74 -16.51 -4.78
C ASP A 298 12.06 -17.04 -3.51
N THR A 299 12.57 -16.69 -2.34
CA THR A 299 11.99 -17.07 -1.05
C THR A 299 10.58 -16.49 -0.91
N TYR A 300 10.39 -15.22 -1.21
CA TYR A 300 9.07 -14.57 -1.14
C TYR A 300 8.10 -15.17 -2.16
N TYR A 301 8.60 -15.51 -3.35
CA TYR A 301 7.79 -16.17 -4.36
C TYR A 301 7.35 -17.57 -3.94
N GLY A 302 8.20 -18.32 -3.27
CA GLY A 302 7.84 -19.62 -2.68
C GLY A 302 6.70 -19.50 -1.64
N ARG A 303 6.73 -18.47 -0.79
CA ARG A 303 5.66 -18.18 0.19
C ARG A 303 4.35 -17.83 -0.51
N TYR A 304 4.41 -16.97 -1.51
CA TYR A 304 3.27 -16.61 -2.35
C TYR A 304 2.63 -17.87 -2.97
N ILE A 305 3.41 -18.74 -3.61
CA ILE A 305 2.93 -19.97 -4.23
C ILE A 305 2.23 -20.89 -3.21
N LYS A 306 2.80 -21.01 -2.00
CA LYS A 306 2.19 -21.78 -0.92
C LYS A 306 0.81 -21.21 -0.54
N ARG A 307 0.73 -19.91 -0.28
CA ARG A 307 -0.52 -19.21 0.08
C ARG A 307 -1.54 -19.27 -1.06
N ARG A 308 -1.13 -19.05 -2.29
CA ARG A 308 -1.99 -19.17 -3.46
C ARG A 308 -2.65 -20.56 -3.53
N ASN A 309 -1.86 -21.64 -3.39
CA ASN A 309 -2.39 -23.01 -3.44
C ASN A 309 -3.37 -23.29 -2.29
N GLU A 310 -3.16 -22.70 -1.13
CA GLU A 310 -4.09 -22.78 -0.01
C GLU A 310 -5.39 -22.03 -0.34
N PHE A 311 -5.30 -20.82 -0.86
CA PHE A 311 -6.45 -20.00 -1.21
C PHE A 311 -7.29 -20.58 -2.36
N GLU A 312 -6.66 -21.25 -3.31
CA GLU A 312 -7.36 -22.02 -4.35
C GLU A 312 -8.22 -23.15 -3.72
N LYS A 313 -7.65 -23.92 -2.80
CA LYS A 313 -8.38 -24.98 -2.08
C LYS A 313 -9.55 -24.47 -1.24
N LEU A 314 -9.40 -23.28 -0.68
CA LEU A 314 -10.43 -22.60 0.13
C LEU A 314 -11.47 -21.85 -0.72
N GLY A 315 -11.32 -21.83 -2.05
CA GLY A 315 -12.23 -21.08 -2.94
C GLY A 315 -12.13 -19.56 -2.81
N ILE A 316 -11.02 -19.04 -2.27
CA ILE A 316 -10.78 -17.61 -2.11
C ILE A 316 -10.44 -16.99 -3.47
N THR A 317 -9.62 -17.65 -4.30
CA THR A 317 -9.34 -17.22 -5.66
C THR A 317 -10.58 -17.37 -6.53
N PRO A 318 -10.93 -16.35 -7.35
CA PRO A 318 -12.15 -16.41 -8.17
C PRO A 318 -12.01 -17.30 -9.41
N LEU A 319 -10.80 -17.59 -9.84
CA LEU A 319 -10.50 -18.43 -11.00
C LEU A 319 -9.46 -19.50 -10.62
N PRO A 320 -9.63 -20.74 -11.09
CA PRO A 320 -8.59 -21.75 -10.94
C PRO A 320 -7.38 -21.42 -11.79
N ARG A 321 -6.21 -21.90 -11.40
CA ARG A 321 -5.02 -21.91 -12.27
C ARG A 321 -4.91 -23.27 -12.96
N TYR A 322 -4.80 -23.25 -14.27
CA TYR A 322 -4.64 -24.45 -15.12
C TYR A 322 -3.15 -24.75 -15.33
#